data_5f6809f9278baf595fed90f1857eea0d
#
_entry.id   5f6809f9278baf595fed90f1857eea0d
#
_cell.length_a   1.000
_cell.length_b   1.000
_cell.length_c   1.000
_cell.angle_alpha   90.00
_cell.angle_beta   90.00
_cell.angle_gamma   90.00
#
_symmetry.space_group_name_H-M   'P 1'
#
loop_
_entity.id
_entity.type
_entity.pdbx_description
1 polymer ?
#
loop_
_entity_poly.entity_id
_entity_poly.type
_entity_poly.pdbx_seq_one_letter_code
_entity_poly.pdbx_strand_id
1 'polypeptide(L)'
;MRILFIAFLLLCSTLSHIAADAKSMQEIWMNMPQHFTPYLNQDLRSKLLLKPDSVSHNSINNLLGGTTTLDSLTTHYMHIQLSKAATLSLLLLPTADSDSIICMVQTYKGDQPESTVSFFTQEWQEIDNQQLWEGKSLQDMQHELLVKPKEMSEARFKQLVAIFNPMLIEVTLSPNDNTATLSPHPMFVTEEDKKDFHAIFLQRKFKWDGKMFKKVIINHFTNKSLGSTK
;
A
#
# COMPACT_ATOMS: atom_id res chain seq x y z
N MET A 1 -76.42 -8.38 10.37
CA MET A 1 -75.02 -8.61 10.89
C MET A 1 -74.11 -8.81 9.69
N ARG A 2 -73.43 -7.75 9.30
CA ARG A 2 -72.50 -7.77 8.16
C ARG A 2 -71.06 -7.84 8.70
N ILE A 3 -70.37 -8.95 8.44
CA ILE A 3 -69.01 -9.18 8.80
C ILE A 3 -68.14 -8.62 7.68
N LEU A 4 -67.41 -7.52 7.94
CA LEU A 4 -66.44 -6.98 7.02
C LEU A 4 -65.14 -7.78 7.21
N PHE A 5 -64.71 -8.52 6.16
CA PHE A 5 -63.34 -9.09 6.06
C PHE A 5 -62.40 -8.00 5.56
N ILE A 6 -61.54 -7.51 6.45
CA ILE A 6 -60.44 -6.65 6.06
C ILE A 6 -59.27 -7.57 5.71
N ALA A 7 -59.01 -7.70 4.40
CA ALA A 7 -57.81 -8.36 3.91
C ALA A 7 -56.61 -7.39 4.09
N PHE A 8 -55.76 -7.68 5.07
CA PHE A 8 -54.50 -6.99 5.29
C PHE A 8 -53.49 -7.55 4.30
N LEU A 9 -53.27 -6.84 3.19
CA LEU A 9 -52.23 -7.15 2.21
C LEU A 9 -50.86 -6.76 2.81
N LEU A 10 -50.13 -7.73 3.35
CA LEU A 10 -48.75 -7.58 3.70
C LEU A 10 -47.91 -7.43 2.42
N LEU A 11 -47.62 -6.19 2.05
CA LEU A 11 -46.64 -5.86 1.01
C LEU A 11 -45.25 -6.13 1.57
N CYS A 12 -44.77 -7.36 1.44
CA CYS A 12 -43.40 -7.71 1.64
C CYS A 12 -42.54 -7.01 0.56
N SER A 13 -42.08 -5.80 0.83
CA SER A 13 -41.06 -5.17 0.04
C SER A 13 -39.75 -5.95 0.29
N THR A 14 -39.46 -6.91 -0.59
CA THR A 14 -38.12 -7.48 -0.71
C THR A 14 -37.21 -6.37 -1.17
N LEU A 15 -36.55 -5.72 -0.22
CA LEU A 15 -35.35 -4.93 -0.52
C LEU A 15 -34.33 -5.93 -1.07
N SER A 16 -34.30 -6.07 -2.39
CA SER A 16 -33.19 -6.67 -3.08
C SER A 16 -31.97 -5.78 -2.76
N HIS A 17 -31.12 -6.20 -1.84
CA HIS A 17 -29.79 -5.66 -1.73
C HIS A 17 -29.12 -6.00 -3.05
N ILE A 18 -29.12 -5.07 -3.98
CA ILE A 18 -28.22 -5.11 -5.12
C ILE A 18 -26.83 -5.02 -4.48
N ALA A 19 -26.17 -6.15 -4.32
CA ALA A 19 -24.75 -6.15 -4.01
C ALA A 19 -24.14 -5.34 -5.15
N ALA A 20 -23.63 -4.15 -4.84
CA ALA A 20 -22.86 -3.38 -5.79
C ALA A 20 -21.68 -4.26 -6.19
N ASP A 21 -21.58 -4.62 -7.47
CA ASP A 21 -20.45 -5.37 -7.96
C ASP A 21 -19.16 -4.61 -7.58
N ALA A 22 -18.23 -5.31 -6.94
CA ALA A 22 -16.96 -4.71 -6.55
C ALA A 22 -16.28 -4.15 -7.79
N LYS A 23 -15.94 -2.86 -7.76
CA LYS A 23 -15.27 -2.19 -8.88
C LYS A 23 -13.96 -2.87 -9.24
N SER A 24 -13.71 -3.03 -10.50
CA SER A 24 -12.42 -3.50 -11.00
C SER A 24 -11.33 -2.45 -10.75
N MET A 25 -10.07 -2.88 -10.70
CA MET A 25 -8.93 -1.96 -10.57
C MET A 25 -8.90 -0.92 -11.72
N GLN A 26 -9.37 -1.29 -12.91
CA GLN A 26 -9.46 -0.35 -14.04
C GLN A 26 -10.49 0.75 -13.77
N GLU A 27 -11.67 0.42 -13.22
CA GLU A 27 -12.68 1.40 -12.84
C GLU A 27 -12.20 2.29 -11.71
N ILE A 28 -11.53 1.73 -10.70
CA ILE A 28 -10.89 2.48 -9.61
C ILE A 28 -9.89 3.49 -10.19
N TRP A 29 -9.00 3.05 -11.09
CA TRP A 29 -8.04 3.92 -11.76
C TRP A 29 -8.68 5.05 -12.56
N MET A 30 -9.69 4.74 -13.37
CA MET A 30 -10.38 5.72 -14.21
C MET A 30 -11.15 6.76 -13.40
N ASN A 31 -11.68 6.38 -12.22
CA ASN A 31 -12.43 7.25 -11.32
C ASN A 31 -11.57 7.95 -10.27
N MET A 32 -10.25 7.73 -10.27
CA MET A 32 -9.34 8.37 -9.32
C MET A 32 -9.37 9.90 -9.46
N PRO A 33 -9.49 10.68 -8.37
CA PRO A 33 -9.46 12.13 -8.41
C PRO A 33 -8.22 12.69 -9.12
N GLN A 34 -8.40 13.71 -9.93
CA GLN A 34 -7.34 14.25 -10.80
C GLN A 34 -6.12 14.78 -10.03
N HIS A 35 -6.34 15.26 -8.79
CA HIS A 35 -5.25 15.85 -7.98
C HIS A 35 -4.18 14.82 -7.57
N PHE A 36 -4.46 13.51 -7.55
CA PHE A 36 -3.45 12.48 -7.28
C PHE A 36 -2.45 12.30 -8.43
N THR A 37 -2.89 12.58 -9.66
CA THR A 37 -2.02 12.50 -10.86
C THR A 37 -2.34 13.65 -11.81
N PRO A 38 -2.04 14.91 -11.43
CA PRO A 38 -2.47 16.11 -12.18
C PRO A 38 -1.94 16.17 -13.62
N TYR A 39 -0.85 15.46 -13.90
CA TYR A 39 -0.22 15.37 -15.24
C TYR A 39 -0.71 14.19 -16.09
N LEU A 40 -1.68 13.41 -15.59
CA LEU A 40 -2.37 12.34 -16.30
C LEU A 40 -3.86 12.65 -16.38
N ASN A 41 -4.30 13.30 -17.47
CA ASN A 41 -5.73 13.48 -17.70
C ASN A 41 -6.41 12.15 -18.02
N GLN A 42 -7.74 12.15 -18.10
CA GLN A 42 -8.52 10.94 -18.29
C GLN A 42 -8.20 10.19 -19.60
N ASP A 43 -7.87 10.91 -20.68
CA ASP A 43 -7.43 10.30 -21.95
C ASP A 43 -6.09 9.56 -21.78
N LEU A 44 -5.11 10.17 -21.11
CA LEU A 44 -3.83 9.52 -20.83
C LEU A 44 -3.97 8.32 -19.89
N ARG A 45 -4.86 8.41 -18.89
CA ARG A 45 -5.17 7.27 -18.01
C ARG A 45 -5.77 6.11 -18.78
N SER A 46 -6.70 6.38 -19.69
CA SER A 46 -7.27 5.37 -20.58
C SER A 46 -6.23 4.72 -21.47
N LYS A 47 -5.32 5.52 -22.07
CA LYS A 47 -4.23 5.01 -22.91
C LYS A 47 -3.28 4.08 -22.16
N LEU A 48 -3.03 4.31 -20.88
CA LEU A 48 -2.22 3.40 -20.03
C LEU A 48 -2.85 2.02 -19.88
N LEU A 49 -4.18 1.90 -19.99
CA LEU A 49 -4.89 0.62 -19.87
C LEU A 49 -4.90 -0.17 -21.20
N LEU A 50 -4.65 0.49 -22.33
CA LEU A 50 -4.62 -0.16 -23.63
C LEU A 50 -3.31 -0.95 -23.75
N LYS A 51 -3.40 -2.29 -23.74
CA LYS A 51 -2.24 -3.15 -23.98
C LYS A 51 -1.92 -3.12 -25.48
N PRO A 52 -0.73 -2.71 -25.91
CA PRO A 52 -0.23 -3.06 -27.25
C PRO A 52 -0.02 -4.59 -27.27
N ASP A 53 -0.42 -5.26 -28.35
CA ASP A 53 -0.43 -6.72 -28.51
C ASP A 53 0.91 -7.45 -28.31
N SER A 54 2.00 -6.74 -28.05
CA SER A 54 3.34 -7.30 -28.01
C SER A 54 4.27 -6.83 -26.87
N VAL A 55 3.79 -6.04 -25.92
CA VAL A 55 4.67 -5.44 -24.87
C VAL A 55 4.15 -5.75 -23.47
N SER A 56 5.04 -6.19 -22.57
CA SER A 56 4.73 -6.47 -21.18
C SER A 56 4.39 -5.22 -20.33
N HIS A 57 4.82 -4.03 -20.79
CA HIS A 57 4.61 -2.75 -20.12
C HIS A 57 4.02 -1.74 -21.10
N ASN A 58 3.05 -0.94 -20.62
CA ASN A 58 2.51 0.15 -21.42
C ASN A 58 3.07 1.48 -20.95
N SER A 59 3.64 2.26 -21.86
CA SER A 59 4.25 3.57 -21.55
C SER A 59 3.62 4.66 -22.40
N ILE A 60 3.40 5.81 -21.78
CA ILE A 60 2.88 7.02 -22.44
C ILE A 60 3.70 8.25 -22.04
N ASN A 61 3.66 9.29 -22.86
CA ASN A 61 4.15 10.62 -22.46
C ASN A 61 3.07 11.33 -21.64
N ASN A 62 3.42 11.83 -20.45
CA ASN A 62 2.54 12.61 -19.62
C ASN A 62 2.56 14.11 -19.98
N LEU A 63 1.69 14.90 -19.37
CA LEU A 63 1.56 16.36 -19.68
C LEU A 63 2.79 17.19 -19.31
N LEU A 64 3.72 16.65 -18.51
CA LEU A 64 4.99 17.29 -18.16
C LEU A 64 6.14 16.90 -19.13
N GLY A 65 5.84 16.15 -20.18
CA GLY A 65 6.84 15.67 -21.15
C GLY A 65 7.69 14.49 -20.66
N GLY A 66 7.38 13.96 -19.47
CA GLY A 66 8.00 12.74 -18.96
C GLY A 66 7.25 11.49 -19.38
N THR A 67 7.86 10.33 -19.12
CA THR A 67 7.26 9.02 -19.39
C THR A 67 6.58 8.46 -18.15
N THR A 68 5.37 7.96 -18.32
CA THR A 68 4.63 7.18 -17.31
C THR A 68 4.44 5.77 -17.84
N THR A 69 4.71 4.76 -17.02
CA THR A 69 4.66 3.34 -17.39
C THR A 69 3.75 2.56 -16.44
N LEU A 70 2.84 1.76 -16.99
CA LEU A 70 2.08 0.77 -16.26
C LEU A 70 2.90 -0.52 -16.18
N ASP A 71 3.44 -0.82 -14.99
CA ASP A 71 4.30 -1.99 -14.77
C ASP A 71 3.50 -3.24 -14.44
N SER A 72 2.38 -3.09 -13.73
CA SER A 72 1.53 -4.22 -13.34
C SER A 72 0.07 -3.81 -13.23
N LEU A 73 -0.81 -4.68 -13.73
CA LEU A 73 -2.26 -4.57 -13.60
C LEU A 73 -2.88 -5.95 -13.41
N THR A 74 -3.59 -6.11 -12.31
CA THR A 74 -4.44 -7.28 -12.02
C THR A 74 -5.85 -6.83 -11.66
N THR A 75 -6.72 -7.75 -11.32
CA THR A 75 -8.09 -7.43 -10.86
C THR A 75 -8.13 -6.57 -9.60
N HIS A 76 -7.10 -6.66 -8.74
CA HIS A 76 -7.08 -6.00 -7.42
C HIS A 76 -5.78 -5.23 -7.14
N TYR A 77 -4.85 -5.14 -8.09
CA TYR A 77 -3.59 -4.43 -7.90
C TYR A 77 -3.16 -3.70 -9.18
N MET A 78 -2.57 -2.53 -8.98
CA MET A 78 -1.96 -1.74 -10.05
C MET A 78 -0.66 -1.12 -9.53
N HIS A 79 0.39 -1.17 -10.35
CA HIS A 79 1.64 -0.46 -10.11
C HIS A 79 2.05 0.36 -11.32
N ILE A 80 2.32 1.63 -11.08
CA ILE A 80 2.64 2.61 -12.12
C ILE A 80 3.92 3.35 -11.75
N GLN A 81 4.87 3.36 -12.66
CA GLN A 81 5.98 4.30 -12.64
C GLN A 81 5.47 5.64 -13.19
N LEU A 82 5.11 6.58 -12.32
CA LEU A 82 4.55 7.87 -12.70
C LEU A 82 5.59 8.77 -13.41
N SER A 83 6.84 8.70 -12.96
CA SER A 83 8.01 9.39 -13.51
C SER A 83 9.28 8.70 -13.05
N LYS A 84 10.46 9.17 -13.45
CA LYS A 84 11.74 8.67 -12.90
C LYS A 84 11.84 8.81 -11.38
N ALA A 85 11.11 9.79 -10.81
CA ALA A 85 11.19 10.15 -9.39
C ALA A 85 9.97 9.72 -8.57
N ALA A 86 8.94 9.08 -9.16
CA ALA A 86 7.73 8.74 -8.41
C ALA A 86 7.04 7.48 -8.94
N THR A 87 6.52 6.68 -8.02
CA THR A 87 5.65 5.53 -8.31
C THR A 87 4.31 5.66 -7.58
N LEU A 88 3.30 4.96 -8.10
CA LEU A 88 1.99 4.81 -7.49
C LEU A 88 1.63 3.33 -7.47
N SER A 89 1.24 2.81 -6.32
CA SER A 89 0.65 1.48 -6.18
C SER A 89 -0.76 1.60 -5.62
N LEU A 90 -1.71 0.88 -6.20
CA LEU A 90 -3.07 0.72 -5.71
C LEU A 90 -3.30 -0.76 -5.41
N LEU A 91 -3.86 -1.06 -4.25
CA LEU A 91 -4.24 -2.41 -3.83
C LEU A 91 -5.65 -2.39 -3.26
N LEU A 92 -6.56 -3.20 -3.81
CA LEU A 92 -7.88 -3.42 -3.23
C LEU A 92 -7.75 -4.44 -2.10
N LEU A 93 -8.06 -3.99 -0.90
CA LEU A 93 -8.02 -4.78 0.32
C LEU A 93 -9.44 -5.23 0.67
N PRO A 94 -9.71 -6.55 0.69
CA PRO A 94 -11.05 -7.06 0.99
C PRO A 94 -11.44 -6.76 2.44
N THR A 95 -12.71 -6.37 2.66
CA THR A 95 -13.30 -6.19 3.99
C THR A 95 -14.20 -7.35 4.36
N ALA A 96 -14.60 -7.43 5.63
CA ALA A 96 -15.48 -8.49 6.13
C ALA A 96 -16.89 -8.49 5.47
N ASP A 97 -17.32 -7.33 4.98
CA ASP A 97 -18.67 -7.14 4.39
C ASP A 97 -18.71 -7.43 2.88
N SER A 98 -17.74 -8.19 2.37
CA SER A 98 -17.60 -8.52 0.92
C SER A 98 -17.38 -7.30 0.02
N ASP A 99 -16.96 -6.19 0.58
CA ASP A 99 -16.52 -4.98 -0.11
C ASP A 99 -14.98 -4.91 -0.12
N SER A 100 -14.41 -3.82 -0.63
CA SER A 100 -12.98 -3.56 -0.62
C SER A 100 -12.71 -2.09 -0.37
N ILE A 101 -11.58 -1.80 0.27
CA ILE A 101 -11.03 -0.47 0.37
C ILE A 101 -9.78 -0.35 -0.50
N ILE A 102 -9.48 0.86 -0.94
CA ILE A 102 -8.28 1.17 -1.72
C ILE A 102 -7.15 1.50 -0.77
N CYS A 103 -6.05 0.75 -0.82
CA CYS A 103 -4.76 1.15 -0.25
C CYS A 103 -3.92 1.78 -1.37
N MET A 104 -3.61 3.06 -1.24
CA MET A 104 -2.77 3.81 -2.17
C MET A 104 -1.41 4.09 -1.53
N VAL A 105 -0.35 3.72 -2.22
CA VAL A 105 1.03 4.05 -1.83
C VAL A 105 1.65 4.89 -2.95
N GLN A 106 2.06 6.11 -2.60
CA GLN A 106 2.87 6.96 -3.48
C GLN A 106 4.29 7.02 -2.93
N THR A 107 5.26 6.62 -3.74
CA THR A 107 6.68 6.65 -3.36
C THR A 107 7.41 7.67 -4.19
N TYR A 108 8.10 8.58 -3.52
CA TYR A 108 8.99 9.56 -4.11
C TYR A 108 10.43 9.07 -3.98
N LYS A 109 11.13 8.99 -5.12
CA LYS A 109 12.52 8.52 -5.21
C LYS A 109 13.44 9.72 -5.33
N GLY A 110 13.79 10.33 -4.18
CA GLY A 110 14.88 11.29 -4.09
C GLY A 110 16.21 10.56 -3.96
N ASP A 111 17.11 11.09 -3.13
CA ASP A 111 18.34 10.38 -2.75
C ASP A 111 18.02 9.09 -1.99
N GLN A 112 16.95 9.11 -1.25
CA GLN A 112 16.34 7.96 -0.58
C GLN A 112 14.83 7.94 -0.84
N PRO A 113 14.21 6.76 -0.95
CA PRO A 113 12.78 6.64 -1.17
C PRO A 113 11.98 6.97 0.09
N GLU A 114 10.86 7.67 -0.13
CA GLU A 114 9.86 7.95 0.89
C GLU A 114 8.47 7.68 0.35
N SER A 115 7.62 7.04 1.15
CA SER A 115 6.26 6.71 0.78
C SER A 115 5.23 7.41 1.65
N THR A 116 4.14 7.85 1.02
CA THR A 116 2.88 8.16 1.69
C THR A 116 1.90 7.02 1.45
N VAL A 117 1.12 6.68 2.49
CA VAL A 117 0.07 5.67 2.41
C VAL A 117 -1.26 6.33 2.74
N SER A 118 -2.24 6.13 1.90
CA SER A 118 -3.60 6.63 2.10
C SER A 118 -4.62 5.54 1.79
N PHE A 119 -5.76 5.58 2.46
CA PHE A 119 -6.84 4.63 2.25
C PHE A 119 -8.12 5.35 1.83
N PHE A 120 -8.88 4.71 0.95
CA PHE A 120 -10.12 5.27 0.43
C PHE A 120 -11.18 4.18 0.28
N THR A 121 -12.45 4.61 0.31
CA THR A 121 -13.53 3.78 -0.21
C THR A 121 -13.39 3.64 -1.74
N GLN A 122 -14.14 2.75 -2.37
CA GLN A 122 -14.17 2.62 -3.83
C GLN A 122 -14.70 3.87 -4.55
N GLU A 123 -15.29 4.83 -3.81
CA GLU A 123 -15.73 6.15 -4.28
C GLU A 123 -14.68 7.25 -4.01
N TRP A 124 -13.47 6.87 -3.59
CA TRP A 124 -12.37 7.79 -3.28
C TRP A 124 -12.64 8.73 -2.11
N GLN A 125 -13.50 8.33 -1.17
CA GLN A 125 -13.65 9.00 0.11
C GLN A 125 -12.51 8.54 1.04
N GLU A 126 -11.81 9.48 1.63
CA GLU A 126 -10.66 9.18 2.50
C GLU A 126 -11.10 8.48 3.79
N ILE A 127 -10.33 7.47 4.19
CA ILE A 127 -10.49 6.71 5.43
C ILE A 127 -9.32 7.05 6.35
N ASP A 128 -9.59 7.25 7.64
CA ASP A 128 -8.55 7.56 8.63
C ASP A 128 -7.50 6.44 8.70
N ASN A 129 -6.28 6.80 8.35
CA ASN A 129 -5.13 5.89 8.30
C ASN A 129 -4.82 5.23 9.66
N GLN A 130 -5.00 5.94 10.77
CA GLN A 130 -4.63 5.42 12.09
C GLN A 130 -5.42 4.18 12.46
N GLN A 131 -6.69 4.12 12.09
CA GLN A 131 -7.54 2.95 12.36
C GLN A 131 -7.06 1.69 11.63
N LEU A 132 -6.34 1.85 10.51
CA LEU A 132 -5.92 0.76 9.64
C LEU A 132 -4.51 0.25 9.92
N TRP A 133 -3.78 0.88 10.84
CA TRP A 133 -2.44 0.52 11.28
C TRP A 133 -2.37 0.28 12.81
N GLU A 134 -3.35 -0.42 13.39
CA GLU A 134 -3.40 -0.70 14.83
C GLU A 134 -3.34 0.57 15.71
N GLY A 135 -3.91 1.69 15.23
CA GLY A 135 -3.92 2.96 15.95
C GLY A 135 -2.62 3.77 15.84
N LYS A 136 -1.72 3.42 14.92
CA LYS A 136 -0.43 4.05 14.74
C LYS A 136 -0.34 4.76 13.39
N SER A 137 0.38 5.86 13.33
CA SER A 137 0.86 6.44 12.07
C SER A 137 2.14 5.74 11.60
N LEU A 138 2.54 5.93 10.33
CA LEU A 138 3.85 5.47 9.86
C LEU A 138 4.99 6.07 10.69
N GLN A 139 4.83 7.30 11.16
CA GLN A 139 5.79 8.00 12.01
C GLN A 139 5.95 7.32 13.37
N ASP A 140 4.84 6.88 13.98
CA ASP A 140 4.88 6.15 15.26
C ASP A 140 5.57 4.78 15.13
N MET A 141 5.53 4.19 13.93
CA MET A 141 6.16 2.90 13.65
C MET A 141 7.67 2.98 13.44
N GLN A 142 8.28 4.16 13.32
CA GLN A 142 9.73 4.32 13.10
C GLN A 142 10.55 3.57 14.16
N HIS A 143 10.13 3.65 15.43
CA HIS A 143 10.84 2.96 16.51
C HIS A 143 10.80 1.42 16.39
N GLU A 144 9.80 0.89 15.69
CA GLU A 144 9.68 -0.55 15.47
C GLU A 144 10.58 -1.06 14.32
N LEU A 145 11.09 -0.14 13.50
CA LEU A 145 11.99 -0.43 12.39
C LEU A 145 13.46 -0.43 12.81
N LEU A 146 13.74 -0.15 14.09
CA LEU A 146 15.07 -0.11 14.65
C LEU A 146 15.23 -1.18 15.71
N VAL A 147 16.31 -1.97 15.63
CA VAL A 147 16.64 -3.01 16.61
C VAL A 147 18.11 -2.88 16.99
N LYS A 148 18.38 -2.80 18.30
CA LYS A 148 19.76 -2.79 18.79
C LYS A 148 20.36 -4.21 18.70
N PRO A 149 21.47 -4.41 17.94
CA PRO A 149 22.23 -5.65 17.98
C PRO A 149 22.80 -5.91 19.38
N LYS A 150 22.97 -7.18 19.74
CA LYS A 150 23.51 -7.56 21.07
C LYS A 150 24.92 -7.03 21.30
N GLU A 151 25.73 -7.00 20.26
CA GLU A 151 27.14 -6.58 20.28
C GLU A 151 27.31 -5.06 20.27
N MET A 152 26.23 -4.31 19.96
CA MET A 152 26.29 -2.84 19.91
C MET A 152 26.07 -2.23 21.29
N SER A 153 26.92 -1.27 21.66
CA SER A 153 26.73 -0.53 22.91
C SER A 153 25.47 0.35 22.86
N GLU A 154 24.89 0.60 24.02
CA GLU A 154 23.71 1.48 24.14
C GLU A 154 24.00 2.91 23.68
N ALA A 155 25.20 3.40 23.96
CA ALA A 155 25.64 4.74 23.56
C ALA A 155 25.72 4.84 22.02
N ARG A 156 26.29 3.83 21.36
CA ARG A 156 26.39 3.80 19.88
C ARG A 156 25.00 3.69 19.25
N PHE A 157 24.14 2.83 19.76
CA PHE A 157 22.77 2.70 19.26
C PHE A 157 22.00 4.03 19.37
N LYS A 158 22.05 4.71 20.52
CA LYS A 158 21.40 6.02 20.71
C LYS A 158 21.98 7.09 19.77
N GLN A 159 23.28 7.09 19.55
CA GLN A 159 23.92 7.99 18.59
C GLN A 159 23.38 7.76 17.17
N LEU A 160 23.30 6.51 16.72
CA LEU A 160 22.77 6.18 15.40
C LEU A 160 21.29 6.58 15.28
N VAL A 161 20.45 6.25 16.26
CA VAL A 161 19.04 6.64 16.27
C VAL A 161 18.86 8.15 16.18
N ALA A 162 19.72 8.94 16.84
CA ALA A 162 19.67 10.40 16.78
C ALA A 162 20.00 10.96 15.39
N ILE A 163 20.87 10.29 14.62
CA ILE A 163 21.23 10.68 13.24
C ILE A 163 20.05 10.44 12.28
N PHE A 164 19.14 9.49 12.62
CA PHE A 164 18.02 9.11 11.76
C PHE A 164 16.78 9.99 11.83
N ASN A 165 16.78 11.03 12.60
CA ASN A 165 15.63 11.90 12.70
C ASN A 165 15.75 13.10 11.76
N PRO A 166 14.93 13.24 10.68
CA PRO A 166 13.83 12.36 10.30
C PRO A 166 14.27 11.08 9.56
N MET A 167 13.53 9.99 9.76
CA MET A 167 13.68 8.73 9.04
C MET A 167 12.69 8.68 7.89
N LEU A 168 13.16 8.33 6.69
CA LEU A 168 12.30 8.06 5.54
C LEU A 168 11.86 6.60 5.57
N ILE A 169 10.62 6.35 5.22
CA ILE A 169 10.06 4.99 5.16
C ILE A 169 9.53 4.73 3.76
N GLU A 170 10.06 3.70 3.13
CA GLU A 170 9.48 3.15 1.91
C GLU A 170 8.46 2.08 2.26
N VAL A 171 7.30 2.13 1.61
CA VAL A 171 6.24 1.11 1.74
C VAL A 171 6.06 0.40 0.41
N THR A 172 6.18 -0.94 0.44
CA THR A 172 5.95 -1.79 -0.73
C THR A 172 4.73 -2.68 -0.49
N LEU A 173 3.77 -2.67 -1.42
CA LEU A 173 2.60 -3.55 -1.37
C LEU A 173 2.85 -4.86 -2.11
N SER A 174 2.38 -5.97 -1.53
CA SER A 174 2.35 -7.29 -2.18
C SER A 174 0.91 -7.71 -2.43
N PRO A 175 0.49 -7.85 -3.69
CA PRO A 175 -0.87 -8.27 -4.04
C PRO A 175 -1.12 -9.76 -3.74
N ASN A 176 -0.08 -10.59 -3.69
CA ASN A 176 -0.23 -12.04 -3.56
C ASN A 176 -0.76 -12.47 -2.17
N ASP A 177 -0.46 -11.70 -1.15
CA ASP A 177 -0.78 -12.00 0.24
C ASP A 177 -1.37 -10.81 1.01
N ASN A 178 -1.73 -9.72 0.31
CA ASN A 178 -2.28 -8.48 0.88
C ASN A 178 -1.40 -7.95 2.03
N THR A 179 -0.10 -7.83 1.77
CA THR A 179 0.84 -7.33 2.76
C THR A 179 1.46 -6.00 2.34
N ALA A 180 1.83 -5.22 3.35
CA ALA A 180 2.67 -4.04 3.22
C ALA A 180 4.00 -4.28 3.93
N THR A 181 5.10 -3.98 3.26
CA THR A 181 6.45 -4.03 3.85
C THR A 181 6.96 -2.62 4.04
N LEU A 182 7.35 -2.29 5.27
CA LEU A 182 7.95 -1.01 5.65
C LEU A 182 9.47 -1.19 5.70
N SER A 183 10.19 -0.37 4.95
CA SER A 183 11.65 -0.36 4.87
C SER A 183 12.16 1.01 5.28
N PRO A 184 12.99 1.12 6.34
CA PRO A 184 13.58 2.39 6.75
C PRO A 184 14.75 2.78 5.84
N HIS A 185 14.87 4.07 5.54
CA HIS A 185 15.96 4.64 4.76
C HIS A 185 16.56 5.85 5.49
N PRO A 186 17.88 5.88 5.72
CA PRO A 186 18.55 7.02 6.33
C PRO A 186 18.72 8.16 5.32
N MET A 187 18.49 9.40 5.73
CA MET A 187 18.72 10.55 4.86
C MET A 187 20.21 10.82 4.60
N PHE A 188 21.02 10.77 5.66
CA PHE A 188 22.45 11.07 5.60
C PHE A 188 23.23 10.00 6.34
N VAL A 189 24.11 9.31 5.62
CA VAL A 189 24.96 8.26 6.19
C VAL A 189 26.37 8.44 5.71
N THR A 190 27.31 8.52 6.64
CA THR A 190 28.73 8.42 6.29
C THR A 190 29.06 6.99 5.90
N GLU A 191 30.12 6.79 5.11
CA GLU A 191 30.57 5.43 4.75
C GLU A 191 30.92 4.60 5.99
N GLU A 192 31.42 5.25 7.05
CA GLU A 192 31.74 4.62 8.33
C GLU A 192 30.51 4.07 9.04
N ASP A 193 29.41 4.83 9.00
CA ASP A 193 28.15 4.47 9.66
C ASP A 193 27.31 3.43 8.90
N LYS A 194 27.49 3.27 7.59
CA LYS A 194 26.66 2.40 6.74
C LYS A 194 26.49 0.98 7.28
N LYS A 195 27.60 0.38 7.75
CA LYS A 195 27.58 -0.99 8.29
C LYS A 195 26.72 -1.08 9.55
N ASP A 196 26.87 -0.13 10.45
CA ASP A 196 26.12 -0.08 11.70
C ASP A 196 24.65 0.19 11.44
N PHE A 197 24.33 1.00 10.44
CA PHE A 197 22.96 1.23 10.00
C PHE A 197 22.28 -0.03 9.50
N HIS A 198 22.90 -0.78 8.61
CA HIS A 198 22.35 -2.04 8.15
C HIS A 198 22.12 -3.03 9.30
N ALA A 199 22.94 -2.96 10.35
CA ALA A 199 22.80 -3.82 11.51
C ALA A 199 21.59 -3.49 12.39
N ILE A 200 21.18 -2.21 12.46
CA ILE A 200 20.06 -1.77 13.30
C ILE A 200 18.75 -1.69 12.56
N PHE A 201 18.74 -1.68 11.23
CA PHE A 201 17.52 -1.59 10.43
C PHE A 201 16.80 -2.92 10.36
N LEU A 202 15.49 -2.85 10.47
CA LEU A 202 14.62 -4.00 10.37
C LEU A 202 13.41 -3.68 9.48
N GLN A 203 13.32 -4.38 8.35
CA GLN A 203 12.08 -4.36 7.58
C GLN A 203 10.96 -4.99 8.38
N ARG A 204 9.77 -4.39 8.34
CA ARG A 204 8.57 -4.92 8.98
C ARG A 204 7.49 -5.21 7.95
N LYS A 205 6.98 -6.43 8.01
CA LYS A 205 5.87 -6.86 7.18
C LYS A 205 4.58 -6.81 7.98
N PHE A 206 3.55 -6.25 7.36
CA PHE A 206 2.20 -6.17 7.91
C PHE A 206 1.25 -6.87 6.94
N LYS A 207 0.35 -7.70 7.46
CA LYS A 207 -0.65 -8.41 6.67
C LYS A 207 -2.02 -7.84 6.96
N TRP A 208 -2.81 -7.62 5.91
CA TRP A 208 -4.20 -7.26 6.01
C TRP A 208 -5.04 -8.44 6.54
N ASP A 209 -5.85 -8.21 7.56
CA ASP A 209 -6.69 -9.24 8.20
C ASP A 209 -8.18 -9.13 7.84
N GLY A 210 -8.55 -8.26 6.91
CA GLY A 210 -9.94 -7.93 6.55
C GLY A 210 -10.46 -6.66 7.23
N LYS A 211 -9.68 -6.08 8.15
CA LYS A 211 -10.06 -4.89 8.91
C LYS A 211 -8.91 -3.89 9.08
N MET A 212 -7.69 -4.39 9.30
CA MET A 212 -6.50 -3.57 9.50
C MET A 212 -5.24 -4.33 9.13
N PHE A 213 -4.13 -3.61 8.95
CA PHE A 213 -2.81 -4.20 8.82
C PHE A 213 -2.27 -4.60 10.19
N LYS A 214 -1.92 -5.88 10.33
CA LYS A 214 -1.30 -6.45 11.53
C LYS A 214 0.13 -6.87 11.28
N LYS A 215 0.99 -6.59 12.23
CA LYS A 215 2.41 -6.96 12.17
C LYS A 215 2.58 -8.47 12.04
N VAL A 216 3.32 -8.90 11.03
CA VAL A 216 3.72 -10.30 10.86
C VAL A 216 4.91 -10.58 11.76
N ILE A 217 4.74 -11.49 12.71
CA ILE A 217 5.84 -11.97 13.56
C ILE A 217 6.59 -13.04 12.75
N ILE A 218 7.79 -12.71 12.24
CA ILE A 218 8.66 -13.69 11.60
C ILE A 218 9.42 -14.40 12.73
N ASN A 219 9.03 -15.61 13.06
CA ASN A 219 9.81 -16.46 13.96
C ASN A 219 11.08 -16.91 13.22
N HIS A 220 12.22 -16.33 13.58
CA HIS A 220 13.55 -16.64 13.02
C HIS A 220 14.07 -18.07 13.37
N PHE A 221 13.19 -19.05 13.61
CA PHE A 221 13.59 -20.40 14.02
C PHE A 221 13.79 -21.39 12.87
N THR A 222 13.74 -20.99 11.58
CA THR A 222 13.88 -21.94 10.47
C THR A 222 14.89 -21.51 9.41
N ASN A 223 16.15 -21.21 9.79
CA ASN A 223 17.25 -21.21 8.82
C ASN A 223 18.55 -21.76 9.44
N LYS A 224 18.46 -22.98 10.01
CA LYS A 224 19.61 -23.79 10.34
C LYS A 224 19.38 -25.22 9.84
N SER A 225 19.40 -25.42 8.53
CA SER A 225 19.67 -26.69 7.88
C SER A 225 19.56 -26.57 6.35
N LEU A 226 20.61 -26.09 5.71
CA LEU A 226 20.95 -26.46 4.31
C LEU A 226 22.37 -25.93 4.05
N GLY A 227 23.30 -26.61 4.62
CA GLY A 227 24.71 -26.31 4.41
C GLY A 227 25.61 -27.35 5.06
N SER A 228 25.54 -28.59 4.59
CA SER A 228 26.69 -29.51 4.62
C SER A 228 26.27 -30.90 4.10
N THR A 229 26.55 -31.15 2.84
CA THR A 229 26.99 -32.46 2.39
C THR A 229 27.88 -32.28 1.18
N LYS A 230 29.15 -32.46 1.41
CA LYS A 230 30.27 -32.93 0.56
C LYS A 230 30.20 -32.62 -0.95
#